data_3480a3c8df92cb22ce50e7a21ad21b19
#
_entry.id   3480a3c8df92cb22ce50e7a21ad21b19
#
_cell.length_a   1.000
_cell.length_b   1.000
_cell.length_c   1.000
_cell.angle_alpha   90.00
_cell.angle_beta   90.00
_cell.angle_gamma   90.00
#
_symmetry.space_group_name_H-M   'P 1'
#
loop_
_entity.id
_entity.type
_entity.pdbx_description
1 polymer ?
#
loop_
_entity_poly.entity_id
_entity_poly.type
_entity_poly.pdbx_seq_one_letter_code
_entity_poly.pdbx_strand_id
1 'polypeptide(L)'
;MRASPEGRVLTTVGPRTEFGSPQTFSVAYVKGPWLAVRSTALGNRRLGWVRARRVSLLNRTLSLEVDLSKRELVVHDVGIVRRMRVAVGAPDTPTPSGTFYVTDKLRGADFGMYYGCCILALSGRQPNLPEGWSGGDRLAIHGSPTPTWGHAVSNGCLHAAEPDLRYLMKTVPLGTAVRIHA
;
A
#
# COMPACT_ATOMS: atom_id res chain seq x y z
N MET A 1 -5.92 17.58 6.81
CA MET A 1 -5.02 16.94 7.80
C MET A 1 -4.17 18.01 8.46
N ARG A 2 -3.81 17.83 9.72
CA ARG A 2 -3.04 18.80 10.53
C ARG A 2 -1.73 18.17 11.02
N ALA A 3 -0.77 19.00 11.41
CA ALA A 3 0.54 18.56 11.94
C ALA A 3 0.43 17.95 13.35
N SER A 4 -0.52 18.41 14.14
CA SER A 4 -0.87 17.92 15.47
C SER A 4 -2.36 18.15 15.71
N PRO A 5 -2.96 17.60 16.79
CA PRO A 5 -4.27 18.04 17.26
C PRO A 5 -4.33 19.57 17.34
N GLU A 6 -5.28 20.18 16.60
CA GLU A 6 -5.45 21.65 16.51
C GLU A 6 -4.29 22.45 15.88
N GLY A 7 -3.19 21.82 15.52
CA GLY A 7 -2.05 22.44 14.85
C GLY A 7 -2.34 22.92 13.43
N ARG A 8 -1.32 23.46 12.76
CA ARG A 8 -1.44 23.98 11.40
C ARG A 8 -1.91 22.90 10.41
N VAL A 9 -2.64 23.31 9.39
CA VAL A 9 -3.05 22.45 8.28
C VAL A 9 -1.81 22.07 7.44
N LEU A 10 -1.64 20.79 7.16
CA LEU A 10 -0.60 20.27 6.27
C LEU A 10 -1.11 20.17 4.84
N THR A 11 -2.29 19.59 4.70
CA THR A 11 -2.93 19.35 3.40
C THR A 11 -4.43 19.10 3.58
N THR A 12 -5.16 19.24 2.50
CA THR A 12 -6.56 18.84 2.37
C THR A 12 -6.63 17.70 1.37
N VAL A 13 -7.40 16.67 1.66
CA VAL A 13 -7.63 15.53 0.75
C VAL A 13 -9.11 15.45 0.42
N GLY A 14 -9.40 15.08 -0.81
CA GLY A 14 -10.75 14.86 -1.30
C GLY A 14 -11.35 13.53 -0.81
N PRO A 15 -12.62 13.26 -1.17
CA PRO A 15 -13.31 12.03 -0.80
C PRO A 15 -12.85 10.81 -1.62
N ARG A 16 -12.08 11.02 -2.67
CA ARG A 16 -11.55 9.97 -3.54
C ARG A 16 -10.03 10.07 -3.67
N THR A 17 -9.40 8.92 -3.94
CA THR A 17 -7.99 8.82 -4.32
C THR A 17 -7.78 9.35 -5.74
N GLU A 18 -6.52 9.47 -6.15
CA GLU A 18 -6.13 9.80 -7.53
C GLU A 18 -6.62 8.76 -8.56
N PHE A 19 -6.89 7.53 -8.12
CA PHE A 19 -7.43 6.45 -8.95
C PHE A 19 -8.96 6.27 -8.83
N GLY A 20 -9.64 7.18 -8.13
CA GLY A 20 -11.10 7.21 -8.05
C GLY A 20 -11.72 6.36 -6.93
N SER A 21 -10.94 5.59 -6.17
CA SER A 21 -11.46 4.83 -5.02
C SER A 21 -11.89 5.76 -3.88
N PRO A 22 -12.80 5.33 -2.99
CA PRO A 22 -13.10 6.05 -1.76
C PRO A 22 -11.82 6.28 -0.94
N GLN A 23 -11.62 7.53 -0.47
CA GLN A 23 -10.45 7.87 0.32
C GLN A 23 -10.46 7.12 1.65
N THR A 24 -9.42 6.33 1.89
CA THR A 24 -9.20 5.60 3.15
C THR A 24 -7.92 6.07 3.82
N PHE A 25 -7.81 5.82 5.12
CA PHE A 25 -6.62 6.08 5.92
C PHE A 25 -6.37 4.92 6.88
N SER A 26 -5.11 4.67 7.21
CA SER A 26 -4.76 3.79 8.33
C SER A 26 -4.54 4.62 9.58
N VAL A 27 -5.30 4.34 10.64
CA VAL A 27 -5.14 4.99 11.94
C VAL A 27 -3.93 4.42 12.65
N ALA A 28 -3.01 5.29 13.08
CA ALA A 28 -1.84 4.93 13.86
C ALA A 28 -2.07 5.14 15.36
N TYR A 29 -2.70 6.26 15.74
CA TYR A 29 -2.96 6.62 17.13
C TYR A 29 -4.31 7.32 17.26
N VAL A 30 -4.88 7.22 18.46
CA VAL A 30 -6.10 7.96 18.86
C VAL A 30 -5.73 8.87 20.04
N LYS A 31 -6.11 10.15 19.96
CA LYS A 31 -5.94 11.12 21.06
C LYS A 31 -7.21 11.97 21.18
N GLY A 32 -8.06 11.61 22.14
CA GLY A 32 -9.38 12.26 22.29
C GLY A 32 -10.17 12.25 20.98
N PRO A 33 -10.65 13.40 20.48
CA PRO A 33 -11.41 13.48 19.23
C PRO A 33 -10.53 13.45 17.96
N TRP A 34 -9.24 13.16 18.09
CA TRP A 34 -8.28 13.20 16.99
C TRP A 34 -7.70 11.83 16.67
N LEU A 35 -7.51 11.58 15.38
CA LEU A 35 -6.87 10.39 14.83
C LEU A 35 -5.59 10.80 14.12
N ALA A 36 -4.47 10.22 14.50
CA ALA A 36 -3.24 10.28 13.73
C ALA A 36 -3.32 9.22 12.63
N VAL A 37 -3.26 9.63 11.38
CA VAL A 37 -3.46 8.76 10.23
C VAL A 37 -2.28 8.79 9.26
N ARG A 38 -2.04 7.66 8.60
CA ARG A 38 -1.19 7.59 7.42
C ARG A 38 -1.99 8.01 6.20
N SER A 39 -1.33 8.70 5.27
CA SER A 39 -1.95 9.15 4.03
C SER A 39 -0.91 9.25 2.93
N THR A 40 -1.30 8.91 1.70
CA THR A 40 -0.48 9.08 0.49
C THR A 40 -0.01 10.53 0.30
N ALA A 41 -0.82 11.50 0.75
CA ALA A 41 -0.52 12.92 0.62
C ALA A 41 0.59 13.42 1.55
N LEU A 42 1.08 12.59 2.48
CA LEU A 42 2.09 12.97 3.48
C LEU A 42 3.41 12.20 3.34
N GLY A 43 3.49 11.27 2.38
CA GLY A 43 4.65 10.39 2.20
C GLY A 43 4.73 9.25 3.23
N ASN A 44 5.82 8.47 3.16
CA ASN A 44 5.90 7.17 3.83
C ASN A 44 5.94 7.21 5.36
N ARG A 45 6.49 8.26 5.95
CA ARG A 45 6.82 8.30 7.39
C ARG A 45 6.03 9.32 8.19
N ARG A 46 5.30 10.20 7.52
CA ARG A 46 4.61 11.30 8.19
C ARG A 46 3.16 10.94 8.50
N LEU A 47 2.73 11.31 9.71
CA LEU A 47 1.35 11.22 10.12
C LEU A 47 0.66 12.58 9.99
N GLY A 48 -0.63 12.54 9.71
CA GLY A 48 -1.50 13.71 9.76
C GLY A 48 -2.63 13.48 10.74
N TRP A 49 -3.11 14.55 11.39
CA TRP A 49 -4.20 14.48 12.36
C TRP A 49 -5.51 14.90 11.71
N VAL A 50 -6.53 14.08 11.87
CA VAL A 50 -7.91 14.34 11.44
C VAL A 50 -8.88 14.22 12.61
N ARG A 51 -9.97 14.98 12.59
CA ARG A 51 -11.03 14.82 13.60
C ARG A 51 -11.81 13.54 13.33
N ALA A 52 -12.04 12.71 14.36
CA ALA A 52 -12.76 11.45 14.24
C ALA A 52 -14.17 11.63 13.62
N ARG A 53 -14.87 12.72 13.96
CA ARG A 53 -16.19 13.05 13.40
C ARG A 53 -16.22 13.33 11.89
N ARG A 54 -15.07 13.43 11.23
CA ARG A 54 -14.94 13.69 9.79
C ARG A 54 -14.73 12.42 8.97
N VAL A 55 -14.65 11.29 9.62
CA VAL A 55 -14.40 9.99 8.98
C VAL A 55 -15.28 8.91 9.62
N SER A 56 -15.59 7.88 8.85
CA SER A 56 -16.20 6.66 9.39
C SER A 56 -15.09 5.69 9.79
N LEU A 57 -15.18 5.13 11.01
CA LEU A 57 -14.22 4.17 11.51
C LEU A 57 -14.66 2.74 11.15
N LEU A 58 -13.73 1.98 10.60
CA LEU A 58 -13.91 0.55 10.32
C LEU A 58 -12.82 -0.21 11.07
N ASN A 59 -13.20 -1.26 11.80
CA ASN A 59 -12.24 -2.20 12.35
C ASN A 59 -12.00 -3.32 11.33
N ARG A 60 -10.72 -3.70 11.15
CA ARG A 60 -10.29 -4.77 10.24
C ARG A 60 -9.33 -5.69 10.98
N THR A 61 -9.59 -6.98 10.92
CA THR A 61 -8.69 -8.03 11.42
C THR A 61 -7.68 -8.42 10.35
N LEU A 62 -8.08 -8.34 9.06
CA LEU A 62 -7.24 -8.69 7.94
C LEU A 62 -6.08 -7.70 7.78
N SER A 63 -4.88 -8.23 7.66
CA SER A 63 -3.65 -7.48 7.39
C SER A 63 -2.73 -8.24 6.45
N LEU A 64 -1.84 -7.53 5.79
CA LEU A 64 -0.78 -8.09 4.96
C LEU A 64 0.57 -7.84 5.65
N GLU A 65 1.42 -8.84 5.65
CA GLU A 65 2.80 -8.76 6.11
C GLU A 65 3.73 -9.17 4.96
N VAL A 66 4.75 -8.37 4.70
CA VAL A 66 5.76 -8.65 3.67
C VAL A 66 7.12 -8.72 4.33
N ASP A 67 7.72 -9.90 4.27
CA ASP A 67 9.10 -10.16 4.66
C ASP A 67 9.99 -10.06 3.40
N LEU A 68 10.75 -8.98 3.30
CA LEU A 68 11.60 -8.71 2.14
C LEU A 68 12.76 -9.71 2.04
N SER A 69 13.28 -10.18 3.18
CA SER A 69 14.38 -11.15 3.21
C SER A 69 13.94 -12.50 2.66
N LYS A 70 12.72 -12.93 2.98
CA LYS A 70 12.12 -14.17 2.49
C LYS A 70 11.43 -14.00 1.14
N ARG A 71 11.19 -12.76 0.72
CA ARG A 71 10.39 -12.43 -0.48
C ARG A 71 9.03 -13.10 -0.43
N GLU A 72 8.40 -12.96 0.73
CA GLU A 72 7.12 -13.57 1.05
C GLU A 72 6.11 -12.51 1.48
N LEU A 73 4.88 -12.65 1.01
CA LEU A 73 3.71 -11.93 1.50
C LEU A 73 2.80 -12.90 2.23
N VAL A 74 2.41 -12.54 3.43
CA VAL A 74 1.50 -13.31 4.29
C VAL A 74 0.21 -12.53 4.49
N VAL A 75 -0.91 -13.19 4.28
CA VAL A 75 -2.24 -12.68 4.63
C VAL A 75 -2.61 -13.22 6.01
N HIS A 76 -2.90 -12.31 6.92
CA HIS A 76 -3.37 -12.63 8.27
C HIS A 76 -4.84 -12.23 8.42
N ASP A 77 -5.65 -13.14 8.94
CA ASP A 77 -7.00 -12.88 9.45
C ASP A 77 -7.34 -13.97 10.48
N VAL A 78 -7.35 -13.61 11.78
CA VAL A 78 -7.45 -14.58 12.88
C VAL A 78 -6.45 -15.74 12.70
N GLY A 79 -5.15 -15.39 12.47
CA GLY A 79 -4.07 -16.33 12.14
C GLY A 79 -3.53 -16.13 10.71
N ILE A 80 -2.72 -17.08 10.27
CA ILE A 80 -2.17 -17.09 8.91
C ILE A 80 -3.18 -17.74 7.97
N VAL A 81 -3.68 -16.99 6.99
CA VAL A 81 -4.65 -17.49 6.01
C VAL A 81 -3.97 -17.96 4.73
N ARG A 82 -2.93 -17.22 4.29
CA ARG A 82 -2.23 -17.55 3.04
C ARG A 82 -0.82 -16.97 3.05
N ARG A 83 0.11 -17.75 2.45
CA ARG A 83 1.48 -17.31 2.12
C ARG A 83 1.66 -17.32 0.62
N MET A 84 2.39 -16.37 0.09
CA MET A 84 2.69 -16.27 -1.33
C MET A 84 4.09 -15.69 -1.56
N ARG A 85 4.80 -16.19 -2.56
CA ARG A 85 6.09 -15.65 -2.96
C ARG A 85 5.87 -14.38 -3.79
N VAL A 86 6.66 -13.36 -3.51
CA VAL A 86 6.61 -12.10 -4.24
C VAL A 86 8.00 -11.70 -4.75
N ALA A 87 8.07 -10.97 -5.87
CA ALA A 87 9.27 -10.20 -6.16
C ALA A 87 9.28 -8.94 -5.32
N VAL A 88 10.47 -8.45 -5.03
CA VAL A 88 10.71 -7.19 -4.32
C VAL A 88 11.63 -6.28 -5.12
N GLY A 89 11.82 -5.06 -4.67
CA GLY A 89 12.71 -4.08 -5.31
C GLY A 89 14.14 -4.59 -5.45
N ALA A 90 14.76 -4.25 -6.58
CA ALA A 90 16.18 -4.48 -6.81
C ALA A 90 17.04 -3.69 -5.80
N PRO A 91 18.35 -4.02 -5.63
CA PRO A 91 19.22 -3.32 -4.68
C PRO A 91 19.24 -1.80 -4.85
N ASP A 92 19.18 -1.30 -6.07
CA ASP A 92 19.20 0.15 -6.37
C ASP A 92 17.82 0.82 -6.18
N THR A 93 16.75 0.02 -6.21
CA THR A 93 15.38 0.47 -6.05
C THR A 93 14.63 -0.36 -5.01
N PRO A 94 15.16 -0.48 -3.78
CA PRO A 94 14.63 -1.41 -2.78
C PRO A 94 13.19 -1.06 -2.42
N THR A 95 12.37 -2.07 -2.19
CA THR A 95 11.01 -1.86 -1.66
C THR A 95 11.10 -1.17 -0.29
N PRO A 96 10.49 0.01 -0.11
CA PRO A 96 10.52 0.72 1.17
C PRO A 96 9.88 -0.08 2.30
N SER A 97 10.59 -0.22 3.41
CA SER A 97 10.04 -0.78 4.65
C SER A 97 9.15 0.22 5.38
N GLY A 98 8.13 -0.28 6.07
CA GLY A 98 7.21 0.55 6.85
C GLY A 98 5.83 -0.06 7.01
N THR A 99 4.92 0.77 7.52
CA THR A 99 3.50 0.42 7.61
C THR A 99 2.70 1.25 6.62
N PHE A 100 2.08 0.57 5.70
CA PHE A 100 1.26 1.11 4.62
C PHE A 100 -0.17 0.59 4.74
N TYR A 101 -1.01 0.89 3.76
CA TYR A 101 -2.35 0.33 3.64
C TYR A 101 -2.77 0.30 2.17
N VAL A 102 -3.73 -0.56 1.84
CA VAL A 102 -4.30 -0.66 0.49
C VAL A 102 -5.21 0.54 0.23
N THR A 103 -4.90 1.31 -0.79
CA THR A 103 -5.65 2.52 -1.18
C THR A 103 -6.62 2.26 -2.31
N ASP A 104 -6.24 1.44 -3.28
CA ASP A 104 -7.01 1.19 -4.49
C ASP A 104 -6.87 -0.26 -4.94
N LYS A 105 -7.90 -0.74 -5.65
CA LYS A 105 -7.91 -2.03 -6.33
C LYS A 105 -8.27 -1.76 -7.79
N LEU A 106 -7.31 -1.98 -8.68
CA LEU A 106 -7.39 -1.55 -10.06
C LEU A 106 -7.23 -2.75 -11.02
N ARG A 107 -7.78 -2.61 -12.21
CA ARG A 107 -7.56 -3.59 -13.27
C ARG A 107 -6.22 -3.28 -13.93
N GLY A 108 -5.35 -4.29 -14.03
CA GLY A 108 -4.03 -4.10 -14.63
C GLY A 108 -4.10 -3.65 -16.09
N ALA A 109 -5.08 -4.13 -16.84
CA ALA A 109 -5.29 -3.77 -18.24
C ALA A 109 -5.46 -2.26 -18.48
N ASP A 110 -5.94 -1.51 -17.48
CA ASP A 110 -6.15 -0.07 -17.59
C ASP A 110 -4.81 0.71 -17.47
N PHE A 111 -3.73 0.03 -17.06
CA PHE A 111 -2.39 0.61 -16.83
C PHE A 111 -1.30 0.00 -17.71
N GLY A 112 -1.62 -1.04 -18.47
CA GLY A 112 -0.71 -1.70 -19.39
C GLY A 112 -0.39 -3.15 -19.02
N MET A 113 0.15 -3.89 -19.98
CA MET A 113 0.39 -5.33 -19.88
C MET A 113 1.38 -5.73 -18.77
N TYR A 114 2.25 -4.82 -18.35
CA TYR A 114 3.24 -5.07 -17.30
C TYR A 114 2.64 -5.31 -15.91
N TYR A 115 1.40 -4.91 -15.68
CA TYR A 115 0.74 -5.01 -14.37
C TYR A 115 -0.03 -6.31 -14.17
N GLY A 116 -0.13 -7.17 -15.18
CA GLY A 116 -0.92 -8.40 -15.13
C GLY A 116 -2.41 -8.13 -15.00
N CYS A 117 -3.15 -9.02 -14.32
CA CYS A 117 -4.60 -8.86 -14.16
C CYS A 117 -4.99 -7.68 -13.27
N CYS A 118 -4.15 -7.37 -12.30
CA CYS A 118 -4.65 -6.73 -11.09
C CYS A 118 -3.57 -5.91 -10.39
N ILE A 119 -4.00 -4.79 -9.78
CA ILE A 119 -3.12 -3.91 -8.99
C ILE A 119 -3.81 -3.60 -7.67
N LEU A 120 -3.14 -3.90 -6.55
CA LEU A 120 -3.47 -3.34 -5.24
C LEU A 120 -2.48 -2.20 -4.99
N ALA A 121 -2.94 -0.95 -5.16
CA ALA A 121 -2.11 0.21 -4.87
C ALA A 121 -2.00 0.41 -3.36
N LEU A 122 -0.79 0.76 -2.90
CA LEU A 122 -0.48 0.98 -1.50
C LEU A 122 -0.31 2.47 -1.20
N SER A 123 -0.42 2.86 0.05
CA SER A 123 -0.19 4.25 0.47
C SER A 123 1.27 4.68 0.40
N GLY A 124 2.18 3.75 0.19
CA GLY A 124 3.61 4.00 0.10
C GLY A 124 4.06 4.60 -1.23
N ARG A 125 5.22 5.23 -1.22
CA ARG A 125 5.90 5.77 -2.39
C ARG A 125 7.33 5.26 -2.44
N GLN A 126 7.84 5.03 -3.64
CA GLN A 126 9.24 4.67 -3.91
C GLN A 126 10.10 5.94 -4.02
N PRO A 127 11.03 6.18 -3.08
CA PRO A 127 11.87 7.38 -3.13
C PRO A 127 13.06 7.25 -4.09
N ASN A 128 13.44 6.03 -4.47
CA ASN A 128 14.65 5.72 -5.23
C ASN A 128 14.27 5.16 -6.61
N LEU A 129 13.76 6.02 -7.49
CA LEU A 129 13.43 5.61 -8.85
C LEU A 129 14.59 5.94 -9.80
N PRO A 130 14.80 5.14 -10.87
CA PRO A 130 15.83 5.42 -11.86
C PRO A 130 15.60 6.77 -12.53
N GLU A 131 16.70 7.40 -12.96
CA GLU A 131 16.64 8.62 -13.76
C GLU A 131 15.81 8.38 -15.05
N GLY A 132 14.98 9.35 -15.39
CA GLY A 132 14.05 9.24 -16.55
C GLY A 132 12.82 8.35 -16.33
N TRP A 133 12.60 7.84 -15.12
CA TRP A 133 11.41 7.05 -14.82
C TRP A 133 10.13 7.88 -14.92
N SER A 134 9.16 7.40 -15.72
CA SER A 134 7.87 8.07 -15.95
C SER A 134 6.66 7.30 -15.39
N GLY A 135 6.87 6.11 -14.81
CA GLY A 135 5.79 5.22 -14.35
C GLY A 135 5.14 5.59 -13.01
N GLY A 136 5.45 6.78 -12.45
CA GLY A 136 4.97 7.19 -11.12
C GLY A 136 5.76 6.54 -9.97
N ASP A 137 5.46 6.94 -8.74
CA ASP A 137 6.19 6.54 -7.54
C ASP A 137 5.37 5.71 -6.55
N ARG A 138 4.11 5.39 -6.87
CA ARG A 138 3.23 4.65 -5.96
C ARG A 138 3.64 3.19 -5.86
N LEU A 139 3.80 2.72 -4.61
CA LEU A 139 3.98 1.29 -4.37
C LEU A 139 2.69 0.53 -4.66
N ALA A 140 2.85 -0.66 -5.20
CA ALA A 140 1.73 -1.56 -5.48
C ALA A 140 2.13 -3.03 -5.34
N ILE A 141 1.13 -3.88 -5.22
CA ILE A 141 1.23 -5.32 -5.44
C ILE A 141 0.54 -5.60 -6.78
N HIS A 142 1.27 -6.11 -7.77
CA HIS A 142 0.73 -6.32 -9.11
C HIS A 142 1.39 -7.52 -9.81
N GLY A 143 0.98 -7.82 -11.03
CA GLY A 143 1.55 -8.87 -11.86
C GLY A 143 2.89 -8.50 -12.49
N SER A 144 3.38 -9.40 -13.32
CA SER A 144 4.54 -9.20 -14.18
C SER A 144 4.34 -10.05 -15.43
N PRO A 145 4.80 -9.57 -16.62
CA PRO A 145 4.72 -10.36 -17.84
C PRO A 145 5.53 -11.66 -17.79
N THR A 146 6.56 -11.68 -16.94
CA THR A 146 7.41 -12.85 -16.72
C THR A 146 7.41 -13.23 -15.22
N PRO A 147 7.60 -14.53 -14.89
CA PRO A 147 7.75 -14.95 -13.52
C PRO A 147 8.96 -14.30 -12.84
N THR A 148 8.71 -13.45 -11.84
CA THR A 148 9.75 -12.72 -11.08
C THR A 148 9.66 -12.98 -9.56
N TRP A 149 8.62 -13.64 -9.10
CA TRP A 149 8.41 -13.88 -7.68
C TRP A 149 9.53 -14.70 -7.05
N GLY A 150 9.94 -14.26 -5.88
CA GLY A 150 11.12 -14.79 -5.18
C GLY A 150 12.43 -14.14 -5.59
N HIS A 151 12.41 -13.09 -6.43
CA HIS A 151 13.60 -12.33 -6.84
C HIS A 151 13.52 -10.85 -6.44
N ALA A 152 14.68 -10.20 -6.33
CA ALA A 152 14.79 -8.75 -6.06
C ALA A 152 15.09 -8.06 -7.40
N VAL A 153 14.07 -7.68 -8.14
CA VAL A 153 14.19 -7.25 -9.55
C VAL A 153 13.27 -6.08 -9.95
N SER A 154 12.36 -5.66 -9.06
CA SER A 154 11.41 -4.59 -9.38
C SER A 154 11.98 -3.21 -9.09
N ASN A 155 11.28 -2.17 -9.53
CA ASN A 155 11.55 -0.78 -9.12
C ASN A 155 10.86 -0.42 -7.80
N GLY A 156 10.69 -1.41 -6.90
CA GLY A 156 10.14 -1.24 -5.56
C GLY A 156 8.75 -1.82 -5.36
N CYS A 157 7.97 -2.05 -6.40
CA CYS A 157 6.68 -2.74 -6.30
C CYS A 157 6.88 -4.23 -5.98
N LEU A 158 5.83 -4.83 -5.42
CA LEU A 158 5.78 -6.27 -5.17
C LEU A 158 5.11 -6.96 -6.35
N HIS A 159 5.78 -7.95 -6.97
CA HIS A 159 5.13 -8.75 -8.02
C HIS A 159 4.66 -10.07 -7.45
N ALA A 160 3.41 -10.43 -7.69
CA ALA A 160 2.81 -11.68 -7.28
C ALA A 160 2.25 -12.45 -8.49
N ALA A 161 2.11 -13.77 -8.33
CA ALA A 161 1.50 -14.61 -9.33
C ALA A 161 0.02 -14.26 -9.52
N GLU A 162 -0.50 -14.44 -10.73
CA GLU A 162 -1.88 -14.06 -11.05
C GLU A 162 -2.95 -14.72 -10.15
N PRO A 163 -2.85 -16.01 -9.79
CA PRO A 163 -3.80 -16.63 -8.85
C PRO A 163 -3.79 -15.97 -7.47
N ASP A 164 -2.61 -15.51 -7.00
CA ASP A 164 -2.47 -14.81 -5.73
C ASP A 164 -3.04 -13.40 -5.81
N LEU A 165 -2.80 -12.69 -6.91
CA LEU A 165 -3.39 -11.38 -7.15
C LEU A 165 -4.91 -11.42 -7.20
N ARG A 166 -5.50 -12.40 -7.91
CA ARG A 166 -6.95 -12.60 -7.95
C ARG A 166 -7.52 -12.88 -6.55
N TYR A 167 -6.80 -13.67 -5.76
CA TYR A 167 -7.15 -13.90 -4.35
C TYR A 167 -7.13 -12.59 -3.56
N LEU A 168 -6.04 -11.82 -3.63
CA LEU A 168 -5.91 -10.53 -2.94
C LEU A 168 -7.00 -9.54 -3.38
N MET A 169 -7.27 -9.46 -4.68
CA MET A 169 -8.34 -8.62 -5.21
C MET A 169 -9.72 -8.99 -4.67
N LYS A 170 -9.97 -10.27 -4.46
CA LYS A 170 -11.26 -10.75 -3.93
C LYS A 170 -11.37 -10.50 -2.42
N THR A 171 -10.31 -10.75 -1.66
CA THR A 171 -10.36 -10.85 -0.19
C THR A 171 -9.90 -9.61 0.56
N VAL A 172 -8.98 -8.83 0.00
CA VAL A 172 -8.36 -7.68 0.69
C VAL A 172 -9.20 -6.41 0.45
N PRO A 173 -9.83 -5.83 1.48
CA PRO A 173 -10.57 -4.57 1.33
C PRO A 173 -9.63 -3.35 1.32
N LEU A 174 -10.15 -2.20 0.87
CA LEU A 174 -9.48 -0.91 1.02
C LEU A 174 -9.26 -0.59 2.50
N GLY A 175 -8.14 0.05 2.82
CA GLY A 175 -7.74 0.37 4.19
C GLY A 175 -7.02 -0.75 4.92
N THR A 176 -6.90 -1.96 4.34
CA THR A 176 -6.15 -3.08 4.92
C THR A 176 -4.71 -2.67 5.18
N ALA A 177 -4.24 -2.88 6.42
CA ALA A 177 -2.86 -2.60 6.80
C ALA A 177 -1.87 -3.52 6.07
N VAL A 178 -0.75 -2.94 5.65
CA VAL A 178 0.36 -3.65 4.98
C VAL A 178 1.64 -3.30 5.72
N ARG A 179 2.24 -4.27 6.40
CA ARG A 179 3.54 -4.13 7.05
C ARG A 179 4.61 -4.72 6.15
N ILE A 180 5.60 -3.90 5.82
CA ILE A 180 6.78 -4.32 5.02
C ILE A 180 8.02 -4.18 5.89
N HIS A 181 8.79 -5.26 6.02
CA HIS A 181 10.01 -5.31 6.81
C HIS A 181 11.06 -6.24 6.17
N ALA A 182 12.32 -6.13 6.63
CA ALA A 182 13.42 -7.03 6.27
C ALA A 182 13.31 -8.35 7.05
#